data_6a516a5d86692e7d44fdbf3a98a5044b
#
_entry.id   6a516a5d86692e7d44fdbf3a98a5044b
#
_cell.length_a   1.000
_cell.length_b   1.000
_cell.length_c   1.000
_cell.angle_alpha   90.00
_cell.angle_beta   90.00
_cell.angle_gamma   90.00
#
_symmetry.space_group_name_H-M   'P 1'
#
loop_
_entity.id
_entity.type
_entity.pdbx_description
1 polymer ?
#
loop_
_entity_poly.entity_id
_entity_poly.type
_entity_poly.pdbx_seq_one_letter_code
_entity_poly.pdbx_strand_id
1 'polypeptide(L)'
;MTPEEMGNRLADYELAVARYYMSRGAYVAAAQRAKTSIEEFDGAPAVREALEIMIECYDKMELTELAAQTRTMYRANYESEAGERRNSKKKWWKPWAP
;
A
#
# COMPACT_ATOMS: atom_id res chain seq x y z
N MET A 1 6.02 4.99 24.01
CA MET A 1 5.49 4.68 22.67
C MET A 1 5.08 3.22 22.60
N THR A 2 3.87 2.94 22.17
CA THR A 2 3.39 1.57 22.03
C THR A 2 3.99 0.92 20.79
N PRO A 3 4.03 -0.43 20.73
CA PRO A 3 4.48 -1.11 19.50
C PRO A 3 3.67 -0.72 18.26
N GLU A 4 2.37 -0.47 18.43
CA GLU A 4 1.51 -0.04 17.34
C GLU A 4 1.93 1.32 16.80
N GLU A 5 2.19 2.27 17.69
CA GLU A 5 2.65 3.61 17.29
C GLU A 5 4.01 3.55 16.59
N MET A 6 4.91 2.69 17.07
CA MET A 6 6.19 2.47 16.42
C MET A 6 6.01 1.93 15.00
N GLY A 7 5.13 0.94 14.84
CA GLY A 7 4.84 0.37 13.53
C GLY A 7 4.30 1.42 12.58
N ASN A 8 3.41 2.28 13.06
CA ASN A 8 2.82 3.35 12.24
C ASN A 8 3.89 4.35 11.78
N ARG A 9 4.81 4.71 12.66
CA ARG A 9 5.90 5.63 12.30
C ARG A 9 6.86 5.02 11.29
N LEU A 10 7.17 3.75 11.43
CA LEU A 10 8.03 3.05 10.47
C LEU A 10 7.35 2.93 9.11
N ALA A 11 6.04 2.66 9.11
CA ALA A 11 5.27 2.62 7.88
C ALA A 11 5.29 3.98 7.19
N ASP A 12 5.10 5.05 7.94
CA ASP A 12 5.14 6.42 7.40
C ASP A 12 6.52 6.75 6.83
N TYR A 13 7.58 6.28 7.48
CA TYR A 13 8.94 6.45 6.98
C TYR A 13 9.11 5.77 5.62
N GLU A 14 8.65 4.52 5.51
CA GLU A 14 8.75 3.79 4.24
C GLU A 14 7.98 4.51 3.13
N LEU A 15 6.83 5.11 3.45
CA LEU A 15 6.06 5.86 2.48
C LEU A 15 6.74 7.15 2.06
N ALA A 16 7.41 7.83 2.99
CA ALA A 16 8.18 9.02 2.67
C ALA A 16 9.30 8.69 1.70
N VAL A 17 9.97 7.56 1.91
CA VAL A 17 11.01 7.08 0.99
C VAL A 17 10.41 6.74 -0.36
N ALA A 18 9.24 6.10 -0.39
CA ALA A 18 8.55 5.77 -1.64
C ALA A 18 8.24 7.03 -2.43
N ARG A 19 7.73 8.07 -1.78
CA ARG A 19 7.43 9.35 -2.44
C ARG A 19 8.67 10.00 -2.99
N TYR A 20 9.77 9.92 -2.26
CA TYR A 20 11.04 10.43 -2.74
C TYR A 20 11.44 9.77 -4.05
N TYR A 21 11.35 8.44 -4.12
CA TYR A 21 11.65 7.71 -5.34
C TYR A 21 10.71 8.08 -6.48
N MET A 22 9.42 8.26 -6.18
CA MET A 22 8.45 8.71 -7.19
C MET A 22 8.85 10.04 -7.79
N SER A 23 9.27 10.99 -6.95
CA SER A 23 9.67 12.31 -7.42
C SER A 23 10.90 12.25 -8.32
N ARG A 24 11.67 11.19 -8.22
CA ARG A 24 12.86 10.98 -9.05
C ARG A 24 12.56 10.10 -10.26
N GLY A 25 11.33 9.69 -10.45
CA GLY A 25 10.95 8.80 -11.55
C GLY A 25 11.31 7.35 -11.34
N ALA A 26 11.77 6.98 -10.14
CA ALA A 26 12.14 5.60 -9.83
C ALA A 26 10.93 4.81 -9.34
N TYR A 27 10.00 4.53 -10.26
CA TYR A 27 8.70 3.97 -9.90
C TYR A 27 8.78 2.52 -9.38
N VAL A 28 9.71 1.72 -9.89
CA VAL A 28 9.87 0.35 -9.40
C VAL A 28 10.30 0.37 -7.93
N ALA A 29 11.28 1.20 -7.60
CA ALA A 29 11.75 1.31 -6.22
C ALA A 29 10.65 1.86 -5.31
N ALA A 30 9.89 2.84 -5.79
CA ALA A 30 8.79 3.42 -5.02
C ALA A 30 7.72 2.38 -4.73
N ALA A 31 7.33 1.60 -5.73
CA ALA A 31 6.32 0.55 -5.56
C ALA A 31 6.79 -0.52 -4.58
N GLN A 32 8.07 -0.88 -4.63
CA GLN A 32 8.63 -1.86 -3.70
C GLN A 32 8.63 -1.35 -2.26
N ARG A 33 8.93 -0.08 -2.05
CA ARG A 33 8.89 0.51 -0.70
C ARG A 33 7.46 0.53 -0.17
N ALA A 34 6.49 0.91 -0.99
CA ALA A 34 5.10 0.90 -0.60
C ALA A 34 4.63 -0.52 -0.26
N LYS A 35 5.01 -1.49 -1.08
CA LYS A 35 4.68 -2.89 -0.85
C LYS A 35 5.29 -3.40 0.45
N THR A 36 6.53 -3.06 0.74
CA THR A 36 7.19 -3.41 1.99
C THR A 36 6.42 -2.85 3.19
N SER A 37 5.97 -1.60 3.09
CA SER A 37 5.17 -0.99 4.14
C SER A 37 3.91 -1.79 4.44
N ILE A 38 3.22 -2.25 3.40
CA ILE A 38 2.01 -3.07 3.55
C ILE A 38 2.33 -4.40 4.21
N GLU A 39 3.39 -5.07 3.76
CA GLU A 39 3.73 -6.40 4.25
C GLU A 39 4.25 -6.41 5.67
N GLU A 40 5.07 -5.42 6.03
CA GLU A 40 5.70 -5.38 7.36
C GLU A 40 4.82 -4.71 8.41
N PHE A 41 4.01 -3.75 8.00
CA PHE A 41 3.19 -2.97 8.94
C PHE A 41 1.71 -3.13 8.63
N ASP A 42 1.32 -4.38 8.42
CA ASP A 42 -0.05 -4.78 8.11
C ASP A 42 -1.01 -4.23 9.16
N GLY A 43 -2.10 -3.61 8.70
CA GLY A 43 -3.09 -3.02 9.58
C GLY A 43 -2.79 -1.58 9.97
N ALA A 44 -1.63 -1.04 9.62
CA ALA A 44 -1.32 0.37 9.89
C ALA A 44 -2.18 1.28 9.02
N PRO A 45 -2.54 2.47 9.52
CA PRO A 45 -3.31 3.44 8.71
C PRO A 45 -2.62 3.80 7.40
N ALA A 46 -1.28 3.72 7.38
CA ALA A 46 -0.50 4.02 6.18
C ALA A 46 -0.71 3.06 5.02
N VAL A 47 -1.33 1.89 5.26
CA VAL A 47 -1.59 0.90 4.20
C VAL A 47 -2.42 1.51 3.07
N ARG A 48 -3.42 2.32 3.42
CA ARG A 48 -4.25 2.98 2.41
C ARG A 48 -3.40 3.83 1.47
N GLU A 49 -2.53 4.63 2.02
CA GLU A 49 -1.65 5.50 1.25
C GLU A 49 -0.64 4.69 0.45
N ALA A 50 -0.14 3.60 1.02
CA ALA A 50 0.77 2.71 0.30
C ALA A 50 0.12 2.13 -0.94
N LEU A 51 -1.15 1.73 -0.86
CA LEU A 51 -1.89 1.23 -2.02
C LEU A 51 -2.05 2.33 -3.08
N GLU A 52 -2.32 3.55 -2.67
CA GLU A 52 -2.41 4.69 -3.60
C GLU A 52 -1.09 4.93 -4.33
N ILE A 53 0.03 4.85 -3.62
CA ILE A 53 1.35 5.01 -4.22
C ILE A 53 1.61 3.89 -5.22
N MET A 54 1.26 2.65 -4.88
CA MET A 54 1.44 1.52 -5.78
C MET A 54 0.64 1.69 -7.06
N ILE A 55 -0.62 2.12 -6.94
CA ILE A 55 -1.48 2.35 -8.10
C ILE A 55 -0.83 3.38 -9.02
N GLU A 56 -0.38 4.49 -8.46
CA GLU A 56 0.24 5.56 -9.25
C GLU A 56 1.51 5.08 -9.93
N CYS A 57 2.35 4.32 -9.21
CA CYS A 57 3.58 3.78 -9.79
C CYS A 57 3.28 2.83 -10.94
N TYR A 58 2.30 1.94 -10.77
CA TYR A 58 1.95 1.00 -11.82
C TYR A 58 1.39 1.71 -13.04
N ASP A 59 0.56 2.76 -12.84
CA ASP A 59 0.06 3.57 -13.95
C ASP A 59 1.20 4.23 -14.71
N LYS A 60 2.16 4.80 -13.99
CA LYS A 60 3.32 5.46 -14.62
C LYS A 60 4.20 4.48 -15.39
N MET A 61 4.25 3.22 -14.95
CA MET A 61 5.00 2.17 -15.63
C MET A 61 4.18 1.48 -16.71
N GLU A 62 2.94 1.90 -16.91
CA GLU A 62 2.02 1.30 -17.88
C GLU A 62 1.71 -0.17 -17.59
N LEU A 63 1.80 -0.56 -16.32
CA LEU A 63 1.43 -1.89 -15.87
C LEU A 63 -0.06 -1.89 -15.52
N THR A 64 -0.90 -1.80 -16.55
CA THR A 64 -2.33 -1.57 -16.38
C THR A 64 -3.04 -2.66 -15.60
N GLU A 65 -2.62 -3.91 -15.78
CA GLU A 65 -3.24 -5.03 -15.09
C GLU A 65 -2.97 -4.97 -13.59
N LEU A 66 -1.72 -4.71 -13.21
CA LEU A 66 -1.36 -4.57 -11.79
C LEU A 66 -2.05 -3.36 -11.17
N ALA A 67 -2.13 -2.27 -11.90
CA ALA A 67 -2.83 -1.08 -11.42
C ALA A 67 -4.31 -1.39 -11.19
N ALA A 68 -4.95 -2.10 -12.12
CA ALA A 68 -6.36 -2.47 -12.00
C ALA A 68 -6.60 -3.38 -10.80
N GLN A 69 -5.75 -4.37 -10.59
CA GLN A 69 -5.85 -5.27 -9.45
C GLN A 69 -5.71 -4.50 -8.12
N THR A 70 -4.74 -3.60 -8.06
CA THR A 70 -4.50 -2.81 -6.85
C THR A 70 -5.67 -1.87 -6.58
N ARG A 71 -6.25 -1.26 -7.63
CA ARG A 71 -7.44 -0.43 -7.48
C ARG A 71 -8.62 -1.22 -6.94
N THR A 72 -8.81 -2.43 -7.44
CA THR A 72 -9.89 -3.29 -6.97
C THR A 72 -9.74 -3.57 -5.47
N MET A 73 -8.54 -3.88 -5.03
CA MET A 73 -8.26 -4.10 -3.61
C MET A 73 -8.49 -2.84 -2.78
N TYR A 74 -8.06 -1.70 -3.30
CA TYR A 74 -8.26 -0.42 -2.62
C TYR A 74 -9.75 -0.13 -2.42
N ARG A 75 -10.53 -0.28 -3.48
CA ARG A 75 -11.97 -0.03 -3.41
C ARG A 75 -12.67 -0.97 -2.44
N ALA A 76 -12.32 -2.24 -2.48
CA ALA A 76 -12.93 -3.22 -1.61
C ALA A 76 -12.62 -2.95 -0.14
N ASN A 77 -11.45 -2.40 0.16
CA ASN A 77 -11.03 -2.19 1.54
C ASN A 77 -11.39 -0.80 2.09
N TYR A 78 -11.49 0.21 1.24
CA TYR A 78 -11.61 1.60 1.73
C TYR A 78 -12.77 2.39 1.16
N GLU A 79 -13.35 1.97 0.05
CA GLU A 79 -14.47 2.70 -0.55
C GLU A 79 -15.84 2.15 -0.15
N SER A 80 -15.88 0.94 0.41
CA SER A 80 -17.12 0.36 0.90
C SER A 80 -17.00 0.06 2.38
N GLU A 81 -18.08 0.31 3.10
CA GLU A 81 -18.14 0.03 4.52
C GLU A 81 -17.97 -1.47 4.81
N ALA A 82 -18.54 -2.31 3.96
CA ALA A 82 -18.40 -3.76 4.08
C ALA A 82 -16.96 -4.20 3.88
N GLY A 83 -16.23 -3.56 2.95
CA GLY A 83 -14.84 -3.83 2.72
C GLY A 83 -13.98 -3.50 3.92
N GLU A 84 -14.24 -2.37 4.55
CA GLU A 84 -13.51 -1.95 5.72
C GLU A 84 -13.65 -2.94 6.87
N ARG A 85 -14.86 -3.43 7.11
CA ARG A 85 -15.11 -4.41 8.17
C ARG A 85 -14.39 -5.73 7.91
N ARG A 86 -14.40 -6.18 6.67
CA ARG A 86 -13.76 -7.44 6.31
C ARG A 86 -12.24 -7.36 6.39
N ASN A 87 -11.70 -6.22 6.10
CA ASN A 87 -10.26 -6.02 6.10
C ASN A 87 -9.63 -6.29 7.46
N SER A 88 -10.37 -6.13 8.54
CA SER A 88 -9.84 -6.38 9.87
C SER A 88 -9.51 -7.85 10.12
N LYS A 89 -10.06 -8.77 9.32
CA LYS A 89 -9.91 -10.21 9.54
C LYS A 89 -9.19 -10.96 8.43
N LYS A 90 -9.09 -10.39 7.23
CA LYS A 90 -8.54 -11.10 6.07
C LYS A 90 -7.50 -10.25 5.37
N LYS A 91 -6.43 -10.91 4.93
CA LYS A 91 -5.37 -10.27 4.17
C LYS A 91 -5.50 -10.54 2.68
N TRP A 92 -6.73 -10.68 2.19
CA TRP A 92 -7.01 -10.97 0.80
C TRP A 92 -6.58 -9.86 -0.14
N TRP A 93 -6.35 -8.67 0.40
CA TRP A 93 -5.88 -7.52 -0.37
C TRP A 93 -4.37 -7.58 -0.67
N LYS A 94 -3.69 -8.65 -0.24
CA LYS A 94 -2.29 -8.89 -0.56
C LYS A 94 -2.18 -10.02 -1.58
N PRO A 95 -2.33 -9.76 -2.88
CA PRO A 95 -2.31 -10.85 -3.88
C PRO A 95 -0.94 -11.50 -4.04
N TRP A 96 0.12 -10.81 -3.62
CA TRP A 96 1.49 -11.34 -3.67
C TRP A 96 1.85 -12.14 -2.42
N ALA A 97 1.00 -12.16 -1.43
CA ALA A 97 1.25 -12.93 -0.21
C ALA A 97 0.79 -14.37 -0.40
N PRO A 98 1.55 -15.35 0.13
CA PRO A 98 1.16 -16.75 0.05
C PRO A 98 -0.12 -17.03 0.84
#